data_c51d945e617efacdec9369973218058c
#
_entry.id   c51d945e617efacdec9369973218058c
#
_cell.length_a   1.000
_cell.length_b   1.000
_cell.length_c   1.000
_cell.angle_alpha   90.00
_cell.angle_beta   90.00
_cell.angle_gamma   90.00
#
_symmetry.space_group_name_H-M   'P 1'
#
loop_
_entity.id
_entity.type
_entity.pdbx_description
1 polymer ?
#
loop_
_entity_poly.entity_id
_entity_poly.type
_entity_poly.pdbx_seq_one_letter_code
_entity_poly.pdbx_strand_id
1 'polypeptide(L)'
;MPDKEIIELHRQLRTVQDKYTYFLLAVVAAAVAFAVKLTIDSTLSFSMIPLGVAIIGWGLSFFCGCRQLNYVSSTIYANYELLRVQKGIHPEAGANTQIVAAASEGIRQAIESNSNKISFFAKWQFRFLIAGALFFVVWHIIEMIMRTTNK
;
A
#
# COMPACT_ATOMS: atom_id res chain seq x y z
N MET A 1 13.74 -8.18 31.07
CA MET A 1 12.44 -7.53 30.82
C MET A 1 12.43 -6.58 29.62
N PRO A 2 13.54 -6.03 29.11
CA PRO A 2 13.53 -5.15 27.91
C PRO A 2 12.93 -5.79 26.64
N ASP A 3 13.02 -7.12 26.49
CA ASP A 3 12.52 -7.80 25.29
C ASP A 3 11.00 -7.73 25.12
N LYS A 4 10.22 -7.69 26.21
CA LYS A 4 8.77 -7.60 26.13
C LYS A 4 8.30 -6.24 25.68
N GLU A 5 8.98 -5.17 26.10
CA GLU A 5 8.67 -3.78 25.70
C GLU A 5 8.98 -3.55 24.23
N ILE A 6 10.11 -4.10 23.76
CA ILE A 6 10.50 -4.03 22.33
C ILE A 6 9.50 -4.78 21.45
N ILE A 7 9.08 -5.98 21.86
CA ILE A 7 8.07 -6.77 21.13
C ILE A 7 6.73 -6.02 21.06
N GLU A 8 6.30 -5.44 22.18
CA GLU A 8 5.05 -4.68 22.23
C GLU A 8 5.11 -3.43 21.35
N LEU A 9 6.23 -2.69 21.37
CA LEU A 9 6.44 -1.54 20.53
C LEU A 9 6.40 -1.91 19.03
N HIS A 10 7.06 -3.00 18.65
CA HIS A 10 7.00 -3.52 17.27
C HIS A 10 5.58 -3.90 16.86
N ARG A 11 4.81 -4.51 17.75
CA ARG A 11 3.40 -4.85 17.50
C ARG A 11 2.56 -3.60 17.28
N GLN A 12 2.75 -2.58 18.11
CA GLN A 12 2.05 -1.30 17.98
C GLN A 12 2.39 -0.59 16.69
N LEU A 13 3.67 -0.53 16.30
CA LEU A 13 4.11 0.06 15.04
C LEU A 13 3.47 -0.64 13.83
N ARG A 14 3.43 -1.97 13.81
CA ARG A 14 2.74 -2.73 12.74
C ARG A 14 1.26 -2.42 12.69
N THR A 15 0.59 -2.40 13.84
CA THR A 15 -0.85 -2.07 13.91
C THR A 15 -1.15 -0.68 13.36
N VAL A 16 -0.30 0.30 13.65
CA VAL A 16 -0.43 1.66 13.13
C VAL A 16 -0.22 1.71 11.62
N GLN A 17 0.80 1.01 11.10
CA GLN A 17 1.07 0.94 9.66
C GLN A 17 -0.08 0.28 8.89
N ASP A 18 -0.63 -0.81 9.41
CA ASP A 18 -1.77 -1.50 8.79
C ASP A 18 -3.01 -0.59 8.76
N LYS A 19 -3.35 0.04 9.88
CA LYS A 19 -4.46 1.00 9.97
C LYS A 19 -4.28 2.16 8.99
N TYR A 20 -3.06 2.69 8.88
CA TYR A 20 -2.75 3.76 7.93
C TYR A 20 -2.96 3.32 6.47
N THR A 21 -2.48 2.14 6.11
CA THR A 21 -2.66 1.61 4.75
C THR A 21 -4.13 1.41 4.41
N TYR A 22 -4.92 0.81 5.31
CA TYR A 22 -6.37 0.64 5.11
C TYR A 22 -7.10 1.98 5.03
N PHE A 23 -6.70 2.95 5.86
CA PHE A 23 -7.25 4.31 5.78
C PHE A 23 -6.99 4.94 4.41
N LEU A 24 -5.77 4.87 3.89
CA LEU A 24 -5.45 5.40 2.56
C LEU A 24 -6.24 4.70 1.46
N LEU A 25 -6.41 3.38 1.52
CA LEU A 25 -7.23 2.64 0.55
C LEU A 25 -8.69 3.10 0.58
N ALA A 26 -9.26 3.31 1.76
CA ALA A 26 -10.62 3.82 1.92
C ALA A 26 -10.78 5.25 1.37
N VAL A 27 -9.82 6.13 1.64
CA VAL A 27 -9.79 7.50 1.11
C VAL A 27 -9.75 7.50 -0.41
N VAL A 28 -8.89 6.67 -1.01
CA VAL A 28 -8.79 6.54 -2.48
C VAL A 28 -10.09 6.03 -3.08
N ALA A 29 -10.69 4.99 -2.50
CA ALA A 29 -11.95 4.44 -2.98
C ALA A 29 -13.08 5.49 -2.90
N ALA A 30 -13.16 6.24 -1.80
CA ALA A 30 -14.13 7.33 -1.64
C ALA A 30 -13.89 8.46 -2.66
N ALA A 31 -12.64 8.84 -2.91
CA ALA A 31 -12.29 9.87 -3.88
C ALA A 31 -12.71 9.48 -5.32
N VAL A 32 -12.45 8.24 -5.72
CA VAL A 32 -12.88 7.70 -7.02
C VAL A 32 -14.41 7.69 -7.13
N ALA A 33 -15.11 7.18 -6.10
CA ALA A 33 -16.57 7.14 -6.09
C ALA A 33 -17.18 8.56 -6.17
N PHE A 34 -16.59 9.52 -5.46
CA PHE A 34 -17.01 10.92 -5.51
C PHE A 34 -16.78 11.53 -6.90
N ALA A 35 -15.62 11.30 -7.52
CA ALA A 35 -15.33 11.77 -8.87
C ALA A 35 -16.31 11.21 -9.90
N VAL A 36 -16.62 9.92 -9.82
CA VAL A 36 -17.61 9.26 -10.69
C VAL A 36 -18.99 9.90 -10.50
N LYS A 37 -19.41 10.13 -9.25
CA LYS A 37 -20.71 10.78 -8.96
C LYS A 37 -20.80 12.18 -9.56
N LEU A 38 -19.73 12.96 -9.52
CA LEU A 38 -19.70 14.32 -10.08
C LEU A 38 -19.80 14.35 -11.61
N THR A 39 -19.46 13.26 -12.29
CA THR A 39 -19.37 13.20 -13.75
C THR A 39 -20.49 12.41 -14.41
N ILE A 40 -21.44 11.84 -13.64
CA ILE A 40 -22.46 10.95 -14.17
C ILE A 40 -23.34 11.59 -15.26
N ASP A 41 -23.62 12.89 -15.15
CA ASP A 41 -24.42 13.66 -16.10
C ASP A 41 -23.59 14.58 -17.00
N SER A 42 -22.25 14.43 -16.99
CA SER A 42 -21.34 15.31 -17.71
C SER A 42 -20.98 14.73 -19.08
N THR A 43 -20.94 15.60 -20.09
CA THR A 43 -20.41 15.24 -21.42
C THR A 43 -18.89 15.32 -21.43
N LEU A 44 -18.25 14.41 -22.17
CA LEU A 44 -16.80 14.41 -22.33
C LEU A 44 -16.34 15.71 -23.00
N SER A 45 -15.49 16.45 -22.30
CA SER A 45 -14.85 17.67 -22.82
C SER A 45 -13.36 17.68 -22.46
N PHE A 46 -12.59 18.52 -23.14
CA PHE A 46 -11.16 18.66 -22.85
C PHE A 46 -10.89 19.13 -21.41
N SER A 47 -11.83 19.84 -20.78
CA SER A 47 -11.72 20.23 -19.36
C SER A 47 -11.68 19.03 -18.40
N MET A 48 -12.12 17.86 -18.83
CA MET A 48 -12.13 16.65 -18.01
C MET A 48 -10.79 15.88 -18.00
N ILE A 49 -9.83 16.28 -18.84
CA ILE A 49 -8.52 15.59 -18.89
C ILE A 49 -7.84 15.54 -17.50
N PRO A 50 -7.74 16.64 -16.73
CA PRO A 50 -7.11 16.58 -15.40
C PRO A 50 -7.86 15.66 -14.44
N LEU A 51 -9.18 15.57 -14.53
CA LEU A 51 -9.98 14.63 -13.74
C LEU A 51 -9.67 13.18 -14.12
N GLY A 52 -9.54 12.88 -15.40
CA GLY A 52 -9.11 11.55 -15.86
C GLY A 52 -7.75 11.15 -15.31
N VAL A 53 -6.78 12.08 -15.33
CA VAL A 53 -5.46 11.88 -14.74
C VAL A 53 -5.55 11.65 -13.22
N ALA A 54 -6.41 12.39 -12.52
CA ALA A 54 -6.65 12.21 -11.08
C ALA A 54 -7.17 10.81 -10.76
N ILE A 55 -8.16 10.32 -11.51
CA ILE A 55 -8.75 8.98 -11.34
C ILE A 55 -7.71 7.89 -11.59
N ILE A 56 -6.89 8.02 -12.65
CA ILE A 56 -5.79 7.08 -12.92
C ILE A 56 -4.77 7.11 -11.78
N GLY A 57 -4.38 8.29 -11.29
CA GLY A 57 -3.48 8.43 -10.14
C GLY A 57 -4.01 7.72 -8.90
N TRP A 58 -5.29 7.90 -8.59
CA TRP A 58 -5.93 7.20 -7.47
C TRP A 58 -6.03 5.68 -7.69
N GLY A 59 -6.33 5.24 -8.92
CA GLY A 59 -6.29 3.81 -9.27
C GLY A 59 -4.91 3.19 -9.05
N LEU A 60 -3.84 3.87 -9.47
CA LEU A 60 -2.46 3.44 -9.22
C LEU A 60 -2.11 3.45 -7.73
N SER A 61 -2.58 4.45 -6.98
CA SER A 61 -2.44 4.49 -5.51
C SER A 61 -3.09 3.28 -4.86
N PHE A 62 -4.33 2.95 -5.25
CA PHE A 62 -5.04 1.78 -4.75
C PHE A 62 -4.29 0.48 -5.06
N PHE A 63 -3.83 0.32 -6.30
CA PHE A 63 -3.03 -0.83 -6.71
C PHE A 63 -1.75 -0.98 -5.88
N CYS A 64 -1.01 0.12 -5.66
CA CYS A 64 0.18 0.11 -4.80
C CYS A 64 -0.14 -0.34 -3.37
N GLY A 65 -1.24 0.13 -2.78
CA GLY A 65 -1.69 -0.27 -1.45
C GLY A 65 -2.03 -1.76 -1.36
N CYS A 66 -2.74 -2.31 -2.35
CA CYS A 66 -3.01 -3.75 -2.43
C CYS A 66 -1.72 -4.57 -2.56
N ARG A 67 -0.76 -4.12 -3.37
CA ARG A 67 0.55 -4.80 -3.51
C ARG A 67 1.34 -4.75 -2.22
N GLN A 68 1.32 -3.62 -1.52
CA GLN A 68 1.95 -3.47 -0.20
C GLN A 68 1.40 -4.51 0.79
N LEU A 69 0.07 -4.63 0.91
CA LEU A 69 -0.57 -5.60 1.82
C LEU A 69 -0.21 -7.05 1.48
N ASN A 70 -0.11 -7.40 0.20
CA ASN A 70 0.34 -8.72 -0.22
C ASN A 70 1.77 -9.03 0.26
N TYR A 71 2.71 -8.06 0.16
CA TYR A 71 4.07 -8.26 0.66
C TYR A 71 4.12 -8.31 2.19
N VAL A 72 3.28 -7.55 2.89
CA VAL A 72 3.14 -7.63 4.36
C VAL A 72 2.69 -9.03 4.76
N SER A 73 1.65 -9.57 4.12
CA SER A 73 1.15 -10.93 4.37
C SER A 73 2.25 -12.00 4.11
N SER A 74 2.96 -11.88 2.98
CA SER A 74 4.06 -12.76 2.64
C SER A 74 5.20 -12.70 3.68
N THR A 75 5.49 -11.52 4.22
CA THR A 75 6.52 -11.34 5.26
C THR A 75 6.10 -11.98 6.58
N ILE A 76 4.83 -11.89 6.95
CA ILE A 76 4.30 -12.55 8.16
C ILE A 76 4.43 -14.06 8.03
N TYR A 77 4.05 -14.60 6.86
CA TYR A 77 4.20 -16.03 6.59
C TYR A 77 5.67 -16.48 6.63
N ALA A 78 6.58 -15.73 6.01
CA ALA A 78 8.01 -16.03 6.05
C ALA A 78 8.57 -16.00 7.49
N ASN A 79 8.15 -15.06 8.33
CA ASN A 79 8.54 -15.02 9.74
C ASN A 79 8.01 -16.25 10.52
N TYR A 80 6.78 -16.67 10.21
CA TYR A 80 6.23 -17.89 10.81
C TYR A 80 7.06 -19.13 10.44
N GLU A 81 7.40 -19.31 9.16
CA GLU A 81 8.25 -20.42 8.71
C GLU A 81 9.68 -20.34 9.29
N LEU A 82 10.24 -19.13 9.42
CA LEU A 82 11.54 -18.94 10.07
C LEU A 82 11.53 -19.48 11.51
N LEU A 83 10.48 -19.17 12.26
CA LEU A 83 10.32 -19.67 13.64
C LEU A 83 10.18 -21.20 13.69
N ARG A 84 9.47 -21.81 12.74
CA ARG A 84 9.34 -23.28 12.64
C ARG A 84 10.68 -23.95 12.35
N VAL A 85 11.43 -23.39 11.42
CA VAL A 85 12.78 -23.88 11.07
C VAL A 85 13.72 -23.80 12.29
N GLN A 86 13.73 -22.65 12.97
CA GLN A 86 14.58 -22.42 14.15
C GLN A 86 14.22 -23.35 15.34
N LYS A 87 12.95 -23.71 15.47
CA LYS A 87 12.48 -24.65 16.51
C LYS A 87 12.68 -26.12 16.11
N GLY A 88 13.21 -26.44 14.95
CA GLY A 88 13.36 -27.80 14.44
C GLY A 88 12.05 -28.54 14.16
N ILE A 89 10.92 -27.81 14.02
CA ILE A 89 9.58 -28.36 13.80
C ILE A 89 9.25 -28.40 12.29
N HIS A 90 10.10 -27.82 11.42
CA HIS A 90 9.85 -27.81 9.99
C HIS A 90 10.02 -29.22 9.39
N PRO A 91 9.03 -29.75 8.62
CA PRO A 91 9.03 -31.13 8.15
C PRO A 91 10.26 -31.51 7.30
N GLU A 92 10.75 -30.57 6.48
CA GLU A 92 11.85 -30.80 5.54
C GLU A 92 13.23 -30.47 6.12
N ALA A 93 13.33 -29.52 7.06
CA ALA A 93 14.61 -29.10 7.66
C ALA A 93 15.05 -30.03 8.80
N GLY A 94 14.08 -30.64 9.52
CA GLY A 94 14.37 -31.52 10.66
C GLY A 94 15.30 -30.87 11.68
N ALA A 95 16.15 -31.70 12.31
CA ALA A 95 17.15 -31.26 13.28
C ALA A 95 18.56 -31.09 12.69
N ASN A 96 18.72 -31.13 11.37
CA ASN A 96 20.01 -30.94 10.72
C ASN A 96 20.45 -29.47 10.76
N THR A 97 21.48 -29.19 11.54
CA THR A 97 21.99 -27.81 11.78
C THR A 97 22.38 -27.08 10.51
N GLN A 98 22.94 -27.78 9.52
CA GLN A 98 23.35 -27.15 8.27
C GLN A 98 22.14 -26.76 7.41
N ILE A 99 21.12 -27.62 7.32
CA ILE A 99 19.88 -27.34 6.61
C ILE A 99 19.11 -26.20 7.29
N VAL A 100 19.02 -26.24 8.62
CA VAL A 100 18.39 -25.17 9.42
C VAL A 100 19.08 -23.81 9.19
N ALA A 101 20.41 -23.79 9.17
CA ALA A 101 21.16 -22.56 8.93
C ALA A 101 20.90 -22.00 7.50
N ALA A 102 21.00 -22.84 6.47
CA ALA A 102 20.79 -22.46 5.09
C ALA A 102 19.34 -22.00 4.84
N ALA A 103 18.35 -22.74 5.36
CA ALA A 103 16.94 -22.37 5.25
C ALA A 103 16.63 -21.05 5.96
N SER A 104 17.18 -20.86 7.17
CA SER A 104 17.01 -19.61 7.94
C SER A 104 17.57 -18.41 7.20
N GLU A 105 18.72 -18.55 6.57
CA GLU A 105 19.34 -17.48 5.77
C GLU A 105 18.50 -17.15 4.53
N GLY A 106 18.05 -18.15 3.77
CA GLY A 106 17.16 -17.93 2.62
C GLY A 106 15.85 -17.22 3.00
N ILE A 107 15.24 -17.60 4.12
CA ILE A 107 14.01 -16.95 4.60
C ILE A 107 14.28 -15.50 5.03
N ARG A 108 15.40 -15.22 5.69
CA ARG A 108 15.78 -13.83 6.07
C ARG A 108 15.97 -12.93 4.84
N GLN A 109 16.64 -13.43 3.80
CA GLN A 109 16.78 -12.70 2.54
C GLN A 109 15.43 -12.42 1.88
N ALA A 110 14.50 -13.38 1.90
CA ALA A 110 13.14 -13.18 1.40
C ALA A 110 12.38 -12.11 2.21
N ILE A 111 12.51 -12.10 3.53
CA ILE A 111 11.93 -11.08 4.42
C ILE A 111 12.48 -9.69 4.09
N GLU A 112 13.79 -9.56 3.93
CA GLU A 112 14.43 -8.30 3.58
C GLU A 112 13.98 -7.78 2.20
N SER A 113 13.95 -8.65 1.19
CA SER A 113 13.45 -8.33 -0.14
C SER A 113 12.00 -7.84 -0.08
N ASN A 114 11.13 -8.52 0.66
CA ASN A 114 9.73 -8.11 0.84
C ASN A 114 9.64 -6.75 1.57
N SER A 115 10.45 -6.51 2.60
CA SER A 115 10.49 -5.24 3.33
C SER A 115 10.82 -4.06 2.42
N ASN A 116 11.79 -4.24 1.51
CA ASN A 116 12.14 -3.23 0.51
C ASN A 116 10.97 -2.94 -0.45
N LYS A 117 10.25 -3.99 -0.89
CA LYS A 117 9.07 -3.85 -1.74
C LYS A 117 7.91 -3.16 -1.00
N ILE A 118 7.67 -3.49 0.27
CA ILE A 118 6.67 -2.83 1.12
C ILE A 118 6.94 -1.32 1.17
N SER A 119 8.18 -0.93 1.47
CA SER A 119 8.59 0.48 1.54
C SER A 119 8.46 1.20 0.20
N PHE A 120 8.80 0.52 -0.90
CA PHE A 120 8.64 1.05 -2.25
C PHE A 120 7.16 1.33 -2.56
N PHE A 121 6.28 0.34 -2.40
CA PHE A 121 4.87 0.50 -2.70
C PHE A 121 4.17 1.51 -1.78
N ALA A 122 4.54 1.58 -0.50
CA ALA A 122 4.03 2.59 0.43
C ALA A 122 4.33 4.02 -0.03
N LYS A 123 5.58 4.28 -0.46
CA LYS A 123 6.00 5.60 -0.97
C LYS A 123 5.23 5.97 -2.24
N TRP A 124 5.07 5.03 -3.18
CA TRP A 124 4.36 5.29 -4.42
C TRP A 124 2.86 5.44 -4.22
N GLN A 125 2.26 4.66 -3.33
CA GLN A 125 0.85 4.82 -2.94
C GLN A 125 0.56 6.26 -2.50
N PHE A 126 1.37 6.80 -1.59
CA PHE A 126 1.19 8.16 -1.10
C PHE A 126 1.41 9.21 -2.20
N ARG A 127 2.44 9.04 -3.04
CA ARG A 127 2.71 9.96 -4.15
C ARG A 127 1.57 10.02 -5.15
N PHE A 128 1.03 8.88 -5.55
CA PHE A 128 -0.09 8.82 -6.48
C PHE A 128 -1.38 9.39 -5.87
N LEU A 129 -1.61 9.19 -4.57
CA LEU A 129 -2.73 9.79 -3.85
C LEU A 129 -2.66 11.32 -3.93
N ILE A 130 -1.51 11.90 -3.59
CA ILE A 130 -1.33 13.36 -3.60
C ILE A 130 -1.40 13.91 -5.03
N ALA A 131 -0.75 13.26 -6.00
CA ALA A 131 -0.83 13.67 -7.40
C ALA A 131 -2.28 13.68 -7.90
N GLY A 132 -3.05 12.63 -7.62
CA GLY A 132 -4.48 12.57 -7.96
C GLY A 132 -5.28 13.71 -7.32
N ALA A 133 -5.03 14.02 -6.05
CA ALA A 133 -5.69 15.13 -5.36
C ALA A 133 -5.36 16.49 -6.01
N LEU A 134 -4.11 16.72 -6.38
CA LEU A 134 -3.70 17.95 -7.06
C LEU A 134 -4.38 18.11 -8.45
N PHE A 135 -4.40 17.04 -9.25
CA PHE A 135 -5.08 17.07 -10.55
C PHE A 135 -6.59 17.27 -10.42
N PHE A 136 -7.19 16.72 -9.38
CA PHE A 136 -8.61 16.93 -9.07
C PHE A 136 -8.90 18.41 -8.74
N VAL A 137 -8.05 19.04 -7.92
CA VAL A 137 -8.18 20.47 -7.60
C VAL A 137 -8.02 21.33 -8.87
N VAL A 138 -7.02 21.03 -9.72
CA VAL A 138 -6.82 21.72 -10.99
C VAL A 138 -8.07 21.60 -11.87
N TRP A 139 -8.63 20.41 -12.01
CA TRP A 139 -9.88 20.22 -12.75
C TRP A 139 -11.02 21.07 -12.18
N HIS A 140 -11.18 21.09 -10.87
CA HIS A 140 -12.24 21.83 -10.20
C HIS A 140 -12.13 23.34 -10.47
N ILE A 141 -10.92 23.88 -10.42
CA ILE A 141 -10.65 25.29 -10.74
C ILE A 141 -11.00 25.61 -12.20
N ILE A 142 -10.56 24.78 -13.15
CA ILE A 142 -10.87 24.95 -14.57
C ILE A 142 -12.38 24.95 -14.80
N GLU A 143 -13.09 24.01 -14.21
CA GLU A 143 -14.55 23.91 -14.33
C GLU A 143 -15.26 25.14 -13.77
N MET A 144 -14.80 25.67 -12.64
CA MET A 144 -15.34 26.93 -12.07
C MET A 144 -15.13 28.13 -13.00
N ILE A 145 -13.93 28.27 -13.58
CA ILE A 145 -13.63 29.36 -14.53
C ILE A 145 -14.52 29.26 -15.76
N MET A 146 -14.65 28.06 -16.36
CA MET A 146 -15.46 27.84 -17.54
C MET A 146 -16.95 28.18 -17.32
N ARG A 147 -17.50 27.80 -16.16
CA ARG A 147 -18.87 28.12 -15.78
C ARG A 147 -19.11 29.60 -15.57
N THR A 148 -18.07 30.35 -15.17
CA THR A 148 -18.17 31.80 -14.96
C THR A 148 -18.08 32.56 -16.30
N THR A 149 -17.30 32.06 -17.26
CA THR A 149 -17.07 32.68 -18.56
C THR A 149 -18.23 32.47 -19.56
N ASN A 150 -18.99 31.37 -19.38
CA ASN A 150 -20.12 31.00 -20.23
C ASN A 150 -21.48 31.55 -19.74
N LYS A 151 -21.49 32.43 -18.75
CA LYS A 151 -22.64 33.21 -18.33
C LYS A 151 -22.60 34.63 -18.97
#